data_2aaef1f64897b163637d30954ad25071
#
_entry.id   2aaef1f64897b163637d30954ad25071
#
_cell.length_a   1.000
_cell.length_b   1.000
_cell.length_c   1.000
_cell.angle_alpha   90.00
_cell.angle_beta   90.00
_cell.angle_gamma   90.00
#
_symmetry.space_group_name_H-M   'P 1'
#
loop_
_entity.id
_entity.type
_entity.pdbx_description
1 polymer ?
#
loop_
_entity_poly.entity_id
_entity_poly.type
_entity_poly.pdbx_seq_one_letter_code
_entity_poly.pdbx_strand_id
1 'polypeptide(L)'
;MKKINPLEVFFWTFRRNEKDVINLYDSLSDVMRIATGGDMLNFGFWDEKTTSPIEAQKNLCEIFSKMAELASKQTVVDIGSGFGSPAFQWCFNYNPIKITCVNTNFHQLRDSIKEITKTNDSDHKNNNQSSLNFINTTATMLPFENASVDRVLALDSVQHFKPLKNFLSESKRILKENGILALAIPIMLEKPLVPITKLGILSVTWSSEHYNIDFITSLLKQEGFHISELRKIGSNVYEPLADYYLKNQESLKTRILREYPSYVEKILRKSLVKLKQVSQRGIIDYLLIVCKK
;
A
#
# COMPACT_ATOMS: atom_id res chain seq x y z
N MET A 1 22.19 2.61 15.66
CA MET A 1 21.22 3.64 15.24
C MET A 1 21.30 3.81 13.73
N LYS A 2 20.18 3.62 13.04
CA LYS A 2 20.09 3.87 11.59
C LYS A 2 20.30 5.36 11.31
N LYS A 3 21.20 5.68 10.38
CA LYS A 3 21.44 7.07 9.97
C LYS A 3 20.43 7.41 8.89
N ILE A 4 19.43 8.21 9.22
CA ILE A 4 18.57 8.84 8.22
C ILE A 4 19.26 10.17 7.85
N ASN A 5 19.52 10.37 6.56
CA ASN A 5 20.10 11.61 6.08
C ASN A 5 19.03 12.71 6.04
N PRO A 6 19.12 13.79 6.83
CA PRO A 6 18.11 14.85 6.82
C PRO A 6 17.94 15.55 5.47
N LEU A 7 19.01 15.60 4.65
CA LEU A 7 18.94 16.16 3.30
C LEU A 7 18.10 15.28 2.37
N GLU A 8 18.20 13.94 2.48
CA GLU A 8 17.34 13.04 1.71
C GLU A 8 15.87 13.22 2.10
N VAL A 9 15.56 13.30 3.40
CA VAL A 9 14.18 13.57 3.87
C VAL A 9 13.63 14.87 3.26
N PHE A 10 14.45 15.90 3.21
CA PHE A 10 14.10 17.17 2.56
C PHE A 10 13.84 16.97 1.05
N PHE A 11 14.68 16.25 0.35
CA PHE A 11 14.52 15.98 -1.08
C PHE A 11 13.27 15.13 -1.38
N TRP A 12 12.89 14.17 -0.56
CA TRP A 12 11.66 13.38 -0.73
C TRP A 12 10.41 14.26 -0.79
N THR A 13 10.42 15.40 -0.11
CA THR A 13 9.30 16.36 -0.11
C THR A 13 9.10 17.00 -1.49
N PHE A 14 10.16 17.24 -2.23
CA PHE A 14 10.12 18.02 -3.47
C PHE A 14 10.18 17.15 -4.73
N ARG A 15 11.03 16.15 -4.75
CA ARG A 15 11.26 15.35 -5.96
C ARG A 15 10.20 14.28 -6.17
N ARG A 16 9.91 13.48 -5.17
CA ARG A 16 8.89 12.40 -5.18
C ARG A 16 8.96 11.49 -6.41
N ASN A 17 10.16 11.23 -6.91
CA ASN A 17 10.38 10.27 -7.99
C ASN A 17 10.51 8.86 -7.44
N GLU A 18 10.58 7.86 -8.32
CA GLU A 18 10.67 6.45 -7.96
C GLU A 18 11.86 6.14 -7.03
N LYS A 19 13.03 6.74 -7.29
CA LYS A 19 14.21 6.59 -6.44
C LYS A 19 13.98 7.17 -5.03
N ASP A 20 13.28 8.29 -4.92
CA ASP A 20 12.94 8.88 -3.62
C ASP A 20 11.97 7.98 -2.85
N VAL A 21 11.02 7.32 -3.53
CA VAL A 21 10.11 6.33 -2.94
C VAL A 21 10.90 5.12 -2.42
N ILE A 22 11.84 4.57 -3.21
CA ILE A 22 12.70 3.46 -2.77
C ILE A 22 13.49 3.86 -1.53
N ASN A 23 14.17 5.02 -1.54
CA ASN A 23 14.96 5.51 -0.42
C ASN A 23 14.11 5.75 0.85
N LEU A 24 12.88 6.25 0.68
CA LEU A 24 11.94 6.41 1.77
C LEU A 24 11.65 5.08 2.46
N TYR A 25 11.26 4.07 1.69
CA TYR A 25 10.93 2.76 2.23
C TYR A 25 12.15 2.03 2.80
N ASP A 26 13.32 2.11 2.16
CA ASP A 26 14.56 1.55 2.70
C ASP A 26 14.93 2.17 4.06
N SER A 27 14.60 3.45 4.25
CA SER A 27 14.91 4.17 5.49
C SER A 27 13.87 3.98 6.59
N LEU A 28 12.57 3.91 6.24
CA LEU A 28 11.46 4.02 7.19
C LEU A 28 10.61 2.75 7.33
N SER A 29 10.80 1.71 6.51
CA SER A 29 10.00 0.48 6.63
C SER A 29 10.05 -0.12 8.03
N ASP A 30 11.22 -0.14 8.66
CA ASP A 30 11.36 -0.71 10.00
C ASP A 30 10.65 0.12 11.08
N VAL A 31 10.64 1.45 10.97
CA VAL A 31 9.87 2.27 11.92
C VAL A 31 8.38 2.07 11.73
N MET A 32 7.93 1.88 10.48
CA MET A 32 6.52 1.53 10.20
C MET A 32 6.18 0.16 10.79
N ARG A 33 7.04 -0.85 10.59
CA ARG A 33 6.87 -2.20 11.16
C ARG A 33 6.85 -2.18 12.70
N ILE A 34 7.72 -1.40 13.35
CA ILE A 34 7.68 -1.21 14.81
C ILE A 34 6.35 -0.61 15.24
N ALA A 35 5.87 0.41 14.53
CA ALA A 35 4.62 1.12 14.87
C ALA A 35 3.38 0.24 14.66
N THR A 36 3.40 -0.65 13.67
CA THR A 36 2.28 -1.54 13.35
C THR A 36 2.40 -2.93 13.95
N GLY A 37 3.57 -3.32 14.42
CA GLY A 37 3.82 -4.63 15.03
C GLY A 37 3.88 -5.80 14.03
N GLY A 38 3.93 -5.53 12.71
CA GLY A 38 3.92 -6.55 11.68
C GLY A 38 4.78 -6.22 10.46
N ASP A 39 4.79 -7.13 9.49
CA ASP A 39 5.58 -7.02 8.26
C ASP A 39 4.85 -6.31 7.11
N MET A 40 3.58 -6.03 7.27
CA MET A 40 2.79 -5.29 6.30
C MET A 40 3.10 -3.80 6.39
N LEU A 41 3.14 -3.12 5.26
CA LEU A 41 3.35 -1.67 5.16
C LEU A 41 2.08 -0.91 4.81
N ASN A 42 1.00 -1.61 4.46
CA ASN A 42 -0.29 -1.01 4.17
C ASN A 42 -0.95 -0.47 5.44
N PHE A 43 -1.84 0.48 5.27
CA PHE A 43 -2.79 0.86 6.31
C PHE A 43 -3.67 -0.33 6.70
N GLY A 44 -4.48 -0.18 7.75
CA GLY A 44 -5.39 -1.18 8.23
C GLY A 44 -6.83 -0.71 8.27
N PHE A 45 -7.77 -1.63 8.16
CA PHE A 45 -9.19 -1.39 8.41
C PHE A 45 -9.53 -1.84 9.84
N TRP A 46 -9.97 -0.89 10.65
CA TRP A 46 -10.35 -1.10 12.03
C TRP A 46 -11.87 -1.19 12.14
N ASP A 47 -12.33 -2.31 12.65
CA ASP A 47 -13.71 -2.52 13.09
C ASP A 47 -13.79 -2.58 14.64
N GLU A 48 -14.97 -2.84 15.17
CA GLU A 48 -15.21 -2.91 16.62
C GLU A 48 -14.41 -4.02 17.34
N LYS A 49 -13.94 -5.03 16.59
CA LYS A 49 -13.20 -6.18 17.13
C LYS A 49 -11.70 -6.03 17.00
N THR A 50 -11.25 -5.07 16.21
CA THR A 50 -9.83 -4.90 15.88
C THR A 50 -9.09 -4.27 17.06
N THR A 51 -8.07 -4.96 17.57
CA THR A 51 -7.32 -4.55 18.75
C THR A 51 -5.89 -4.10 18.46
N SER A 52 -5.37 -4.43 17.27
CA SER A 52 -3.99 -4.15 16.90
C SER A 52 -3.85 -3.72 15.42
N PRO A 53 -2.79 -2.96 15.07
CA PRO A 53 -2.55 -2.55 13.68
C PRO A 53 -2.37 -3.74 12.73
N ILE A 54 -1.74 -4.84 13.19
CA ILE A 54 -1.56 -6.03 12.35
C ILE A 54 -2.89 -6.71 12.02
N GLU A 55 -3.82 -6.76 12.96
CA GLU A 55 -5.19 -7.24 12.71
C GLU A 55 -5.90 -6.32 11.72
N ALA A 56 -5.80 -5.00 11.91
CA ALA A 56 -6.37 -4.03 10.99
C ALA A 56 -5.81 -4.19 9.55
N GLN A 57 -4.51 -4.42 9.41
CA GLN A 57 -3.86 -4.66 8.12
C GLN A 57 -4.40 -5.93 7.46
N LYS A 58 -4.55 -7.02 8.21
CA LYS A 58 -5.16 -8.27 7.72
C LYS A 58 -6.61 -8.07 7.31
N ASN A 59 -7.38 -7.30 8.08
CA ASN A 59 -8.78 -6.98 7.76
C ASN A 59 -8.87 -6.19 6.46
N LEU A 60 -8.00 -5.20 6.25
CA LEU A 60 -7.96 -4.44 4.99
C LEU A 60 -7.64 -5.35 3.81
N CYS A 61 -6.65 -6.25 3.94
CA CYS A 61 -6.31 -7.22 2.90
C CYS A 61 -7.50 -8.14 2.57
N GLU A 62 -8.28 -8.55 3.58
CA GLU A 62 -9.46 -9.40 3.40
C GLU A 62 -10.60 -8.65 2.69
N ILE A 63 -10.93 -7.43 3.14
CA ILE A 63 -11.96 -6.61 2.49
C ILE A 63 -11.57 -6.33 1.04
N PHE A 64 -10.33 -5.93 0.81
CA PHE A 64 -9.81 -5.60 -0.50
C PHE A 64 -9.85 -6.79 -1.46
N SER A 65 -9.43 -7.97 -1.01
CA SER A 65 -9.48 -9.19 -1.82
C SER A 65 -10.90 -9.64 -2.14
N LYS A 66 -11.84 -9.50 -1.20
CA LYS A 66 -13.27 -9.78 -1.44
C LYS A 66 -13.86 -8.83 -2.48
N MET A 67 -13.57 -7.52 -2.38
CA MET A 67 -14.01 -6.53 -3.36
C MET A 67 -13.40 -6.80 -4.76
N ALA A 68 -12.14 -7.23 -4.81
CA ALA A 68 -11.48 -7.63 -6.07
C ALA A 68 -11.98 -8.98 -6.63
N GLU A 69 -12.93 -9.62 -5.97
CA GLU A 69 -13.46 -10.94 -6.36
C GLU A 69 -12.34 -11.97 -6.53
N LEU A 70 -11.37 -12.02 -5.57
CA LEU A 70 -10.33 -13.04 -5.62
C LEU A 70 -10.92 -14.44 -5.42
N ALA A 71 -10.45 -15.38 -6.23
CA ALA A 71 -10.87 -16.78 -6.19
C ALA A 71 -9.70 -17.70 -6.55
N SER A 72 -9.86 -18.99 -6.26
CA SER A 72 -8.88 -20.01 -6.66
C SER A 72 -8.72 -20.08 -8.20
N LYS A 73 -7.54 -20.54 -8.63
CA LYS A 73 -7.17 -20.73 -10.05
C LYS A 73 -7.01 -19.42 -10.86
N GLN A 74 -7.11 -18.25 -10.23
CA GLN A 74 -6.87 -16.98 -10.90
C GLN A 74 -5.36 -16.70 -11.05
N THR A 75 -5.04 -15.90 -12.07
CA THR A 75 -3.74 -15.26 -12.26
C THR A 75 -3.84 -13.79 -11.85
N VAL A 76 -3.06 -13.39 -10.84
CA VAL A 76 -3.14 -12.10 -10.18
C VAL A 76 -1.79 -11.40 -10.25
N VAL A 77 -1.79 -10.09 -10.44
CA VAL A 77 -0.60 -9.24 -10.31
C VAL A 77 -0.81 -8.24 -9.18
N ASP A 78 0.07 -8.26 -8.18
CA ASP A 78 0.09 -7.32 -7.06
C ASP A 78 1.18 -6.26 -7.32
N ILE A 79 0.77 -5.02 -7.60
CA ILE A 79 1.66 -3.96 -8.05
C ILE A 79 1.99 -3.01 -6.89
N GLY A 80 3.29 -2.86 -6.64
CA GLY A 80 3.79 -2.18 -5.46
C GLY A 80 3.66 -3.03 -4.20
N SER A 81 3.91 -4.32 -4.35
CA SER A 81 3.66 -5.37 -3.33
C SER A 81 4.45 -5.20 -2.03
N GLY A 82 5.41 -4.28 -1.96
CA GLY A 82 6.28 -4.14 -0.79
C GLY A 82 7.02 -5.42 -0.46
N PHE A 83 6.87 -5.91 0.77
CA PHE A 83 7.40 -7.22 1.22
C PHE A 83 6.51 -8.42 0.82
N GLY A 84 5.43 -8.20 0.05
CA GLY A 84 4.53 -9.27 -0.40
C GLY A 84 3.61 -9.85 0.67
N SER A 85 3.57 -9.30 1.87
CA SER A 85 2.78 -9.86 2.98
C SER A 85 1.27 -9.98 2.66
N PRO A 86 0.61 -9.01 1.98
CA PRO A 86 -0.76 -9.20 1.51
C PRO A 86 -0.91 -10.38 0.53
N ALA A 87 0.02 -10.53 -0.41
CA ALA A 87 0.00 -11.63 -1.38
C ALA A 87 0.15 -13.00 -0.71
N PHE A 88 0.94 -13.11 0.37
CA PHE A 88 1.01 -14.34 1.19
C PHE A 88 -0.35 -14.67 1.81
N GLN A 89 -1.03 -13.68 2.39
CA GLN A 89 -2.36 -13.89 2.95
C GLN A 89 -3.36 -14.36 1.88
N TRP A 90 -3.32 -13.76 0.69
CA TRP A 90 -4.19 -14.14 -0.42
C TRP A 90 -3.87 -15.53 -0.97
N CYS A 91 -2.58 -15.89 -1.08
CA CYS A 91 -2.17 -17.25 -1.45
C CYS A 91 -2.71 -18.30 -0.48
N PHE A 92 -2.72 -18.00 0.80
CA PHE A 92 -3.27 -18.89 1.80
C PHE A 92 -4.80 -19.01 1.69
N ASN A 93 -5.50 -17.88 1.55
CA ASN A 93 -6.97 -17.83 1.58
C ASN A 93 -7.64 -18.36 0.30
N TYR A 94 -6.97 -18.23 -0.87
CA TYR A 94 -7.54 -18.55 -2.18
C TYR A 94 -6.81 -19.66 -2.93
N ASN A 95 -6.17 -20.58 -2.21
CA ASN A 95 -5.42 -21.69 -2.78
C ASN A 95 -6.30 -22.62 -3.66
N PRO A 96 -5.86 -23.04 -4.89
CA PRO A 96 -4.64 -22.59 -5.57
C PRO A 96 -4.84 -21.27 -6.34
N ILE A 97 -3.93 -20.34 -6.18
CA ILE A 97 -3.92 -19.06 -6.90
C ILE A 97 -2.49 -18.75 -7.38
N LYS A 98 -2.34 -18.05 -8.50
CA LYS A 98 -1.04 -17.58 -9.00
C LYS A 98 -0.94 -16.09 -8.80
N ILE A 99 -0.03 -15.65 -7.93
CA ILE A 99 0.20 -14.22 -7.68
C ILE A 99 1.61 -13.85 -8.10
N THR A 100 1.76 -12.79 -8.87
CA THR A 100 3.05 -12.18 -9.18
C THR A 100 3.15 -10.83 -8.48
N CYS A 101 4.05 -10.72 -7.53
CA CYS A 101 4.40 -9.49 -6.83
C CYS A 101 5.33 -8.64 -7.70
N VAL A 102 4.92 -7.42 -8.01
CA VAL A 102 5.70 -6.44 -8.76
C VAL A 102 6.11 -5.30 -7.83
N ASN A 103 7.40 -5.01 -7.76
CA ASN A 103 7.91 -3.90 -6.95
C ASN A 103 9.18 -3.32 -7.57
N THR A 104 9.34 -2.00 -7.49
CA THR A 104 10.57 -1.30 -7.89
C THR A 104 11.69 -1.42 -6.87
N ASN A 105 11.36 -1.65 -5.60
CA ASN A 105 12.34 -1.83 -4.53
C ASN A 105 12.85 -3.29 -4.50
N PHE A 106 14.02 -3.51 -5.09
CA PHE A 106 14.68 -4.81 -5.13
C PHE A 106 14.99 -5.37 -3.73
N HIS A 107 15.34 -4.51 -2.76
CA HIS A 107 15.67 -4.95 -1.40
C HIS A 107 14.45 -5.59 -0.73
N GLN A 108 13.28 -4.99 -0.87
CA GLN A 108 12.04 -5.56 -0.33
C GLN A 108 11.72 -6.91 -0.97
N LEU A 109 11.80 -7.02 -2.30
CA LEU A 109 11.57 -8.29 -3.00
C LEU A 109 12.55 -9.38 -2.59
N ARG A 110 13.84 -9.04 -2.49
CA ARG A 110 14.88 -9.98 -2.04
C ARG A 110 14.60 -10.52 -0.64
N ASP A 111 14.15 -9.65 0.26
CA ASP A 111 13.86 -10.06 1.63
C ASP A 111 12.58 -10.91 1.69
N SER A 112 11.57 -10.63 0.86
CA SER A 112 10.39 -11.50 0.67
C SER A 112 10.76 -12.89 0.18
N ILE A 113 11.61 -12.99 -0.84
CA ILE A 113 12.08 -14.28 -1.38
C ILE A 113 12.79 -15.11 -0.31
N LYS A 114 13.64 -14.48 0.52
CA LYS A 114 14.32 -15.17 1.63
C LYS A 114 13.36 -15.73 2.67
N GLU A 115 12.26 -15.01 2.94
CA GLU A 115 11.24 -15.46 3.88
C GLU A 115 10.53 -16.72 3.36
N ILE A 116 10.18 -16.74 2.06
CA ILE A 116 9.55 -17.91 1.42
C ILE A 116 10.46 -19.12 1.43
N THR A 117 11.74 -18.95 1.11
CA THR A 117 12.66 -20.09 1.07
C THR A 117 12.81 -20.75 2.43
N LYS A 118 12.75 -19.99 3.52
CA LYS A 118 12.77 -20.52 4.88
C LYS A 118 11.52 -21.32 5.24
N THR A 119 10.34 -20.92 4.72
CA THR A 119 9.07 -21.60 5.01
C THR A 119 8.85 -22.84 4.14
N ASN A 120 9.41 -22.88 2.93
CA ASN A 120 9.27 -24.01 2.00
C ASN A 120 10.18 -25.21 2.32
N ASP A 121 11.21 -25.05 3.17
CA ASP A 121 12.07 -26.15 3.59
C ASP A 121 11.36 -27.15 4.53
N SER A 122 10.16 -26.83 5.03
CA SER A 122 9.47 -27.65 6.00
C SER A 122 8.30 -28.50 5.48
N ASP A 123 7.64 -28.14 4.36
CA ASP A 123 6.54 -28.96 3.81
C ASP A 123 6.12 -28.50 2.41
N HIS A 124 6.03 -29.41 1.46
CA HIS A 124 5.11 -29.43 0.30
C HIS A 124 5.71 -29.69 -1.09
N LYS A 125 5.56 -30.94 -1.46
CA LYS A 125 5.50 -31.39 -2.86
C LYS A 125 4.04 -31.75 -3.21
N ASN A 126 3.21 -30.77 -3.50
CA ASN A 126 1.87 -31.03 -4.07
C ASN A 126 1.61 -30.14 -5.29
N ASN A 127 1.30 -30.74 -6.44
CA ASN A 127 1.12 -30.12 -7.74
C ASN A 127 -0.09 -29.14 -7.86
N ASN A 128 -0.85 -28.88 -6.80
CA ASN A 128 -2.02 -28.00 -6.78
C ASN A 128 -1.82 -26.78 -5.85
N GLN A 129 -0.57 -26.32 -5.66
CA GLN A 129 -0.27 -25.22 -4.75
C GLN A 129 -0.34 -23.86 -5.43
N SER A 130 -0.71 -22.86 -4.62
CA SER A 130 -0.54 -21.46 -4.98
C SER A 130 0.93 -21.18 -5.34
N SER A 131 1.15 -20.33 -6.34
CA SER A 131 2.49 -19.86 -6.70
C SER A 131 2.62 -18.38 -6.45
N LEU A 132 3.71 -17.99 -5.78
CA LEU A 132 4.07 -16.60 -5.54
C LEU A 132 5.37 -16.31 -6.28
N ASN A 133 5.31 -15.39 -7.24
CA ASN A 133 6.43 -14.96 -8.04
C ASN A 133 6.77 -13.50 -7.75
N PHE A 134 8.01 -13.09 -8.06
CA PHE A 134 8.49 -11.74 -7.79
C PHE A 134 9.18 -11.17 -9.01
N ILE A 135 8.83 -9.95 -9.40
CA ILE A 135 9.42 -9.24 -10.53
C ILE A 135 9.82 -7.83 -10.09
N ASN A 136 11.10 -7.49 -10.28
CA ASN A 136 11.58 -6.14 -10.05
C ASN A 136 11.40 -5.30 -11.32
N THR A 137 10.33 -4.50 -11.33
CA THR A 137 10.00 -3.58 -12.42
C THR A 137 9.12 -2.44 -11.93
N THR A 138 8.90 -1.43 -12.77
CA THR A 138 8.01 -0.31 -12.50
C THR A 138 6.56 -0.64 -12.84
N ALA A 139 5.62 0.02 -12.16
CA ALA A 139 4.18 -0.12 -12.42
C ALA A 139 3.77 0.39 -13.82
N THR A 140 4.60 1.20 -14.45
CA THR A 140 4.32 1.82 -15.75
C THR A 140 4.86 1.05 -16.95
N MET A 141 5.51 -0.10 -16.71
CA MET A 141 6.04 -0.99 -17.75
C MET A 141 6.03 -2.43 -17.24
N LEU A 142 4.93 -3.12 -17.48
CA LEU A 142 4.67 -4.44 -16.92
C LEU A 142 5.05 -5.55 -17.92
N PRO A 143 5.92 -6.51 -17.53
CA PRO A 143 6.42 -7.57 -18.40
C PRO A 143 5.43 -8.75 -18.53
N PHE A 144 4.18 -8.45 -18.81
CA PHE A 144 3.11 -9.44 -19.04
C PHE A 144 2.54 -9.28 -20.43
N GLU A 145 2.08 -10.38 -20.99
CA GLU A 145 1.35 -10.40 -22.26
C GLU A 145 0.01 -9.68 -22.16
N ASN A 146 -0.52 -9.24 -23.29
CA ASN A 146 -1.85 -8.65 -23.36
C ASN A 146 -2.89 -9.68 -22.93
N ALA A 147 -3.92 -9.25 -22.20
CA ALA A 147 -5.04 -10.08 -21.79
C ALA A 147 -4.62 -11.42 -21.11
N SER A 148 -3.61 -11.38 -20.24
CA SER A 148 -3.02 -12.57 -19.61
C SER A 148 -3.41 -12.78 -18.16
N VAL A 149 -3.91 -11.73 -17.46
CA VAL A 149 -4.19 -11.79 -16.02
C VAL A 149 -5.66 -11.54 -15.69
N ASP A 150 -6.15 -12.18 -14.63
CA ASP A 150 -7.53 -12.04 -14.19
C ASP A 150 -7.74 -10.83 -13.30
N ARG A 151 -6.73 -10.49 -12.48
CA ARG A 151 -6.77 -9.41 -11.49
C ARG A 151 -5.48 -8.61 -11.49
N VAL A 152 -5.60 -7.30 -11.41
CA VAL A 152 -4.52 -6.37 -11.09
C VAL A 152 -4.88 -5.68 -9.78
N LEU A 153 -4.02 -5.81 -8.79
CA LEU A 153 -4.19 -5.28 -7.44
C LEU A 153 -3.14 -4.22 -7.17
N ALA A 154 -3.51 -3.13 -6.50
CA ALA A 154 -2.57 -2.14 -5.99
C ALA A 154 -3.07 -1.63 -4.64
N LEU A 155 -2.51 -2.20 -3.55
CA LEU A 155 -2.84 -1.88 -2.17
C LEU A 155 -1.82 -0.89 -1.59
N ASP A 156 -2.24 0.33 -1.26
CA ASP A 156 -1.39 1.39 -0.69
C ASP A 156 -0.14 1.75 -1.53
N SER A 157 -0.21 1.63 -2.84
CA SER A 157 0.94 1.85 -3.72
C SER A 157 0.68 2.85 -4.86
N VAL A 158 -0.57 2.99 -5.30
CA VAL A 158 -0.99 3.80 -6.46
C VAL A 158 -0.53 5.26 -6.39
N GLN A 159 -0.50 5.83 -5.20
CA GLN A 159 -0.04 7.21 -4.97
C GLN A 159 1.43 7.44 -5.34
N HIS A 160 2.20 6.38 -5.55
CA HIS A 160 3.61 6.44 -5.94
C HIS A 160 3.84 6.25 -7.44
N PHE A 161 2.82 5.84 -8.21
CA PHE A 161 2.98 5.53 -9.63
C PHE A 161 2.91 6.77 -10.50
N LYS A 162 3.99 7.01 -11.26
CA LYS A 162 4.13 8.18 -12.13
C LYS A 162 4.65 7.78 -13.51
N PRO A 163 3.97 8.19 -14.58
CA PRO A 163 2.63 8.80 -14.63
C PRO A 163 1.52 7.80 -14.29
N LEU A 164 0.51 8.20 -13.53
CA LEU A 164 -0.61 7.33 -13.16
C LEU A 164 -1.34 6.78 -14.40
N LYS A 165 -1.45 7.59 -15.45
CA LYS A 165 -2.04 7.18 -16.73
C LYS A 165 -1.36 5.93 -17.30
N ASN A 166 -0.02 5.88 -17.31
CA ASN A 166 0.72 4.74 -17.87
C ASN A 166 0.46 3.46 -17.06
N PHE A 167 0.37 3.55 -15.72
CA PHE A 167 -0.01 2.41 -14.88
C PHE A 167 -1.40 1.90 -15.23
N LEU A 168 -2.38 2.78 -15.42
CA LEU A 168 -3.74 2.39 -15.78
C LEU A 168 -3.79 1.77 -17.18
N SER A 169 -3.09 2.34 -18.16
CA SER A 169 -3.00 1.78 -19.52
C SER A 169 -2.35 0.39 -19.52
N GLU A 170 -1.26 0.19 -18.78
CA GLU A 170 -0.61 -1.11 -18.63
C GLU A 170 -1.51 -2.12 -17.92
N SER A 171 -2.18 -1.70 -16.83
CA SER A 171 -3.14 -2.55 -16.13
C SER A 171 -4.26 -3.01 -17.06
N LYS A 172 -4.81 -2.11 -17.88
CA LYS A 172 -5.84 -2.45 -18.86
C LYS A 172 -5.31 -3.39 -19.94
N ARG A 173 -4.09 -3.17 -20.42
CA ARG A 173 -3.47 -4.01 -21.46
C ARG A 173 -3.34 -5.47 -21.00
N ILE A 174 -2.84 -5.69 -19.77
CA ILE A 174 -2.57 -7.05 -19.26
C ILE A 174 -3.82 -7.77 -18.76
N LEU A 175 -4.86 -7.04 -18.34
CA LEU A 175 -6.13 -7.64 -17.90
C LEU A 175 -6.85 -8.36 -19.05
N LYS A 176 -7.36 -9.55 -18.78
CA LYS A 176 -8.30 -10.27 -19.64
C LYS A 176 -9.61 -9.50 -19.79
N GLU A 177 -10.43 -9.89 -20.78
CA GLU A 177 -11.82 -9.45 -20.82
C GLU A 177 -12.54 -9.84 -19.52
N ASN A 178 -13.31 -8.92 -18.95
CA ASN A 178 -13.91 -9.03 -17.63
C ASN A 178 -12.91 -9.11 -16.47
N GLY A 179 -11.64 -8.81 -16.71
CA GLY A 179 -10.63 -8.69 -15.65
C GLY A 179 -10.90 -7.49 -14.74
N ILE A 180 -10.45 -7.59 -13.50
CA ILE A 180 -10.67 -6.55 -12.47
C ILE A 180 -9.38 -5.87 -12.10
N LEU A 181 -9.44 -4.53 -12.07
CA LEU A 181 -8.47 -3.66 -11.42
C LEU A 181 -9.02 -3.23 -10.06
N ALA A 182 -8.31 -3.54 -8.97
CA ALA A 182 -8.66 -3.08 -7.64
C ALA A 182 -7.56 -2.17 -7.08
N LEU A 183 -7.96 -1.03 -6.54
CA LEU A 183 -7.09 0.00 -6.00
C LEU A 183 -7.48 0.33 -4.56
N ALA A 184 -6.49 0.45 -3.69
CA ALA A 184 -6.64 0.99 -2.35
C ALA A 184 -5.67 2.17 -2.20
N ILE A 185 -6.19 3.38 -1.98
CA ILE A 185 -5.43 4.61 -2.10
C ILE A 185 -5.86 5.70 -1.12
N PRO A 186 -4.92 6.35 -0.43
CA PRO A 186 -5.17 7.58 0.30
C PRO A 186 -5.45 8.73 -0.68
N ILE A 187 -6.51 9.50 -0.43
CA ILE A 187 -6.95 10.60 -1.29
C ILE A 187 -7.20 11.88 -0.50
N MET A 188 -7.21 13.00 -1.21
CA MET A 188 -7.82 14.24 -0.76
C MET A 188 -9.26 14.34 -1.27
N LEU A 189 -10.18 14.78 -0.41
CA LEU A 189 -11.59 15.01 -0.83
C LEU A 189 -11.70 16.31 -1.64
N GLU A 190 -10.91 17.32 -1.29
CA GLU A 190 -10.80 18.56 -2.06
C GLU A 190 -9.34 18.82 -2.42
N LYS A 191 -9.09 19.35 -3.62
CA LYS A 191 -7.74 19.77 -4.03
C LYS A 191 -7.47 21.18 -3.48
N PRO A 192 -6.65 21.34 -2.43
CA PRO A 192 -6.32 22.68 -1.93
C PRO A 192 -5.37 23.38 -2.89
N LEU A 193 -5.48 24.70 -3.00
CA LEU A 193 -4.55 25.54 -3.74
C LEU A 193 -3.11 25.39 -3.21
N VAL A 194 -2.96 25.26 -1.88
CA VAL A 194 -1.66 25.03 -1.22
C VAL A 194 -1.82 23.87 -0.23
N PRO A 195 -1.28 22.66 -0.54
CA PRO A 195 -1.43 21.48 0.33
C PRO A 195 -0.95 21.70 1.77
N ILE A 196 0.13 22.46 1.98
CA ILE A 196 0.71 22.69 3.31
C ILE A 196 -0.27 23.37 4.26
N THR A 197 -1.17 24.21 3.79
CA THR A 197 -2.13 24.92 4.64
C THR A 197 -3.16 23.97 5.27
N LYS A 198 -3.56 22.91 4.56
CA LYS A 198 -4.51 21.91 5.06
C LYS A 198 -3.81 20.71 5.70
N LEU A 199 -2.76 20.19 5.07
CA LEU A 199 -2.07 18.97 5.48
C LEU A 199 -0.99 19.19 6.54
N GLY A 200 -0.40 20.39 6.66
CA GLY A 200 0.67 20.66 7.61
C GLY A 200 1.84 19.70 7.44
N ILE A 201 2.25 18.99 8.51
CA ILE A 201 3.37 18.03 8.46
C ILE A 201 3.17 16.91 7.43
N LEU A 202 1.93 16.55 7.11
CA LEU A 202 1.65 15.51 6.11
C LEU A 202 2.02 15.93 4.69
N SER A 203 2.12 17.22 4.40
CA SER A 203 2.63 17.70 3.11
C SER A 203 4.07 17.26 2.85
N VAL A 204 4.81 16.96 3.93
CA VAL A 204 6.20 16.50 3.92
C VAL A 204 6.29 14.98 4.14
N THR A 205 5.57 14.46 5.13
CA THR A 205 5.68 13.05 5.55
C THR A 205 4.84 12.11 4.70
N TRP A 206 3.79 12.62 4.08
CA TRP A 206 3.02 11.89 3.08
C TRP A 206 3.71 12.07 1.71
N SER A 207 4.74 11.27 1.48
CA SER A 207 5.65 11.36 0.34
C SER A 207 5.07 10.81 -0.96
N SER A 208 3.79 10.98 -1.19
CA SER A 208 3.04 10.51 -2.34
C SER A 208 2.29 11.65 -3.03
N GLU A 209 1.77 11.38 -4.21
CA GLU A 209 0.87 12.31 -4.87
C GLU A 209 -0.44 12.45 -4.08
N HIS A 210 -0.90 13.68 -3.95
CA HIS A 210 -2.16 13.98 -3.29
C HIS A 210 -3.28 14.01 -4.33
N TYR A 211 -3.66 12.83 -4.81
CA TYR A 211 -4.77 12.70 -5.75
C TYR A 211 -6.11 13.03 -5.06
N ASN A 212 -7.04 13.61 -5.81
CA ASN A 212 -8.41 13.73 -5.38
C ASN A 212 -9.30 12.69 -6.09
N ILE A 213 -10.49 12.47 -5.55
CA ILE A 213 -11.42 11.45 -6.04
C ILE A 213 -11.84 11.71 -7.49
N ASP A 214 -12.13 13.00 -7.85
CA ASP A 214 -12.59 13.36 -9.18
C ASP A 214 -11.50 13.12 -10.23
N PHE A 215 -10.24 13.42 -9.91
CA PHE A 215 -9.11 13.15 -10.79
C PHE A 215 -8.97 11.65 -11.06
N ILE A 216 -8.98 10.81 -9.99
CA ILE A 216 -8.81 9.36 -10.15
C ILE A 216 -9.97 8.75 -10.94
N THR A 217 -11.22 9.07 -10.57
CA THR A 217 -12.40 8.51 -11.22
C THR A 217 -12.52 8.96 -12.68
N SER A 218 -12.16 10.21 -12.98
CA SER A 218 -12.12 10.71 -14.35
C SER A 218 -11.06 10.01 -15.18
N LEU A 219 -9.85 9.83 -14.62
CA LEU A 219 -8.76 9.18 -15.33
C LEU A 219 -9.05 7.69 -15.58
N LEU A 220 -9.65 6.97 -14.62
CA LEU A 220 -10.10 5.58 -14.80
C LEU A 220 -11.09 5.47 -15.97
N LYS A 221 -12.09 6.36 -16.04
CA LYS A 221 -13.06 6.40 -17.13
C LYS A 221 -12.41 6.75 -18.48
N GLN A 222 -11.47 7.70 -18.51
CA GLN A 222 -10.72 8.07 -19.73
C GLN A 222 -9.89 6.89 -20.26
N GLU A 223 -9.30 6.10 -19.37
CA GLU A 223 -8.59 4.87 -19.76
C GLU A 223 -9.54 3.70 -20.07
N GLY A 224 -10.87 3.95 -20.03
CA GLY A 224 -11.91 3.01 -20.43
C GLY A 224 -12.18 1.91 -19.41
N PHE A 225 -11.97 2.18 -18.13
CA PHE A 225 -12.43 1.32 -17.04
C PHE A 225 -13.85 1.67 -16.62
N HIS A 226 -14.64 0.65 -16.32
CA HIS A 226 -15.94 0.79 -15.68
C HIS A 226 -15.79 0.63 -14.17
N ILE A 227 -16.04 1.70 -13.39
CA ILE A 227 -16.00 1.65 -11.93
C ILE A 227 -17.24 0.91 -11.44
N SER A 228 -17.06 -0.30 -10.90
CA SER A 228 -18.14 -1.13 -10.37
C SER A 228 -18.42 -0.88 -8.89
N GLU A 229 -17.40 -0.52 -8.13
CA GLU A 229 -17.54 -0.25 -6.69
C GLU A 229 -16.54 0.82 -6.24
N LEU A 230 -16.98 1.66 -5.30
CA LEU A 230 -16.17 2.68 -4.67
C LEU A 230 -16.60 2.84 -3.21
N ARG A 231 -15.66 2.63 -2.27
CA ARG A 231 -15.90 2.78 -0.83
C ARG A 231 -14.94 3.77 -0.21
N LYS A 232 -15.44 4.65 0.62
CA LYS A 232 -14.67 5.56 1.49
C LYS A 232 -14.58 4.93 2.86
N ILE A 233 -13.36 4.71 3.38
CA ILE A 233 -13.13 4.03 4.65
C ILE A 233 -12.13 4.75 5.56
N GLY A 234 -11.84 6.03 5.29
CA GLY A 234 -10.78 6.78 5.98
C GLY A 234 -10.94 6.86 7.49
N SER A 235 -12.16 6.99 8.00
CA SER A 235 -12.45 6.98 9.45
C SER A 235 -12.07 5.65 10.12
N ASN A 236 -12.21 4.54 9.41
CA ASN A 236 -11.80 3.21 9.88
C ASN A 236 -10.29 2.92 9.69
N VAL A 237 -9.58 3.84 9.04
CA VAL A 237 -8.14 3.67 8.75
C VAL A 237 -7.28 4.58 9.60
N TYR A 238 -7.51 5.89 9.54
CA TYR A 238 -6.60 6.88 10.09
C TYR A 238 -6.80 7.17 11.57
N GLU A 239 -8.05 7.25 11.98
CA GLU A 239 -8.41 7.66 13.35
C GLU A 239 -8.02 6.59 14.37
N PRO A 240 -8.41 5.31 14.18
CA PRO A 240 -8.07 4.27 15.14
C PRO A 240 -6.57 3.98 15.19
N LEU A 241 -5.85 4.09 14.06
CA LEU A 241 -4.40 3.94 14.02
C LEU A 241 -3.71 5.00 14.88
N ALA A 242 -4.15 6.25 14.79
CA ALA A 242 -3.60 7.32 15.60
C ALA A 242 -3.92 7.11 17.09
N ASP A 243 -5.14 6.67 17.42
CA ASP A 243 -5.55 6.38 18.80
C ASP A 243 -4.76 5.21 19.38
N TYR A 244 -4.54 4.15 18.61
CA TYR A 244 -3.69 3.03 19.03
C TYR A 244 -2.27 3.50 19.33
N TYR A 245 -1.67 4.31 18.44
CA TYR A 245 -0.32 4.82 18.66
C TYR A 245 -0.23 5.67 19.93
N LEU A 246 -1.17 6.58 20.13
CA LEU A 246 -1.19 7.45 21.32
C LEU A 246 -1.38 6.66 22.61
N LYS A 247 -2.28 5.66 22.61
CA LYS A 247 -2.50 4.77 23.75
C LYS A 247 -1.25 3.96 24.13
N ASN A 248 -0.46 3.54 23.13
CA ASN A 248 0.72 2.69 23.31
C ASN A 248 2.04 3.48 23.16
N GLN A 249 1.98 4.81 23.22
CA GLN A 249 3.10 5.70 22.85
C GLN A 249 4.41 5.39 23.59
N GLU A 250 4.38 5.15 24.89
CA GLU A 250 5.60 4.94 25.70
C GLU A 250 6.35 3.69 25.24
N SER A 251 5.64 2.60 25.09
CA SER A 251 6.20 1.32 24.63
C SER A 251 6.75 1.41 23.19
N LEU A 252 5.96 1.98 22.27
CA LEU A 252 6.34 2.14 20.87
C LEU A 252 7.52 3.11 20.70
N LYS A 253 7.52 4.24 21.42
CA LYS A 253 8.61 5.20 21.48
C LYS A 253 9.90 4.53 21.95
N THR A 254 9.85 3.76 23.04
CA THR A 254 11.03 3.04 23.55
C THR A 254 11.61 2.11 22.50
N ARG A 255 10.77 1.38 21.76
CA ARG A 255 11.21 0.48 20.68
C ARG A 255 11.84 1.28 19.53
N ILE A 256 11.21 2.36 19.08
CA ILE A 256 11.72 3.22 18.01
C ILE A 256 13.08 3.82 18.38
N LEU A 257 13.23 4.33 19.60
CA LEU A 257 14.47 4.98 20.06
C LEU A 257 15.68 4.04 20.18
N ARG A 258 15.47 2.71 20.18
CA ARG A 258 16.58 1.74 20.10
C ARG A 258 17.30 1.79 18.75
N GLU A 259 16.56 2.08 17.68
CA GLU A 259 17.08 2.01 16.31
C GLU A 259 17.18 3.40 15.64
N TYR A 260 16.32 4.33 16.01
CA TYR A 260 16.14 5.61 15.34
C TYR A 260 16.40 6.81 16.26
N PRO A 261 16.85 7.95 15.71
CA PRO A 261 16.92 9.23 16.45
C PRO A 261 15.54 9.69 16.93
N SER A 262 15.51 10.44 18.03
CA SER A 262 14.27 10.91 18.68
C SER A 262 13.36 11.77 17.77
N TYR A 263 13.93 12.46 16.79
CA TYR A 263 13.13 13.26 15.85
C TYR A 263 12.25 12.41 14.96
N VAL A 264 12.64 11.17 14.66
CA VAL A 264 11.84 10.22 13.83
C VAL A 264 10.54 9.88 14.55
N GLU A 265 10.60 9.53 15.83
CA GLU A 265 9.39 9.29 16.64
C GLU A 265 8.51 10.55 16.73
N LYS A 266 9.11 11.72 16.96
CA LYS A 266 8.37 12.98 17.04
C LYS A 266 7.63 13.31 15.73
N ILE A 267 8.26 13.05 14.59
CA ILE A 267 7.64 13.24 13.26
C ILE A 267 6.51 12.24 13.08
N LEU A 268 6.74 10.96 13.34
CA LEU A 268 5.74 9.91 13.22
C LEU A 268 4.49 10.23 14.05
N ARG A 269 4.67 10.53 15.34
CA ARG A 269 3.57 10.89 16.23
C ARG A 269 2.80 12.12 15.74
N LYS A 270 3.50 13.19 15.34
CA LYS A 270 2.84 14.39 14.79
C LYS A 270 2.08 14.08 13.50
N SER A 271 2.60 13.20 12.65
CA SER A 271 1.95 12.79 11.42
C SER A 271 0.68 12.00 11.69
N LEU A 272 0.71 11.04 12.63
CA LEU A 272 -0.49 10.26 13.01
C LEU A 272 -1.59 11.13 13.63
N VAL A 273 -1.21 12.04 14.55
CA VAL A 273 -2.16 13.01 15.11
C VAL A 273 -2.77 13.89 14.00
N LYS A 274 -1.94 14.33 13.06
CA LYS A 274 -2.44 15.15 11.95
C LYS A 274 -3.33 14.35 11.00
N LEU A 275 -3.01 13.08 10.70
CA LEU A 275 -3.88 12.18 9.92
C LEU A 275 -5.29 12.10 10.54
N LYS A 276 -5.38 11.84 11.85
CA LYS A 276 -6.67 11.83 12.56
C LYS A 276 -7.41 13.15 12.40
N GLN A 277 -6.75 14.28 12.63
CA GLN A 277 -7.38 15.60 12.54
C GLN A 277 -7.93 15.92 11.15
N VAL A 278 -7.17 15.60 10.08
CA VAL A 278 -7.60 15.90 8.72
C VAL A 278 -8.65 14.90 8.20
N SER A 279 -8.62 13.65 8.69
CA SER A 279 -9.67 12.66 8.48
C SER A 279 -10.99 13.14 9.08
N GLN A 280 -11.01 13.48 10.37
CA GLN A 280 -12.20 13.98 11.08
C GLN A 280 -12.78 15.26 10.47
N ARG A 281 -11.94 16.06 9.80
CA ARG A 281 -12.38 17.28 9.09
C ARG A 281 -12.85 17.03 7.67
N GLY A 282 -12.81 15.78 7.20
CA GLY A 282 -13.17 15.45 5.82
C GLY A 282 -12.22 16.06 4.78
N ILE A 283 -10.94 16.25 5.11
CA ILE A 283 -9.93 16.77 4.18
C ILE A 283 -9.31 15.63 3.38
N ILE A 284 -9.10 14.49 4.04
CA ILE A 284 -8.60 13.26 3.43
C ILE A 284 -9.58 12.12 3.64
N ASP A 285 -9.47 11.11 2.79
CA ASP A 285 -10.15 9.83 2.94
C ASP A 285 -9.25 8.69 2.45
N TYR A 286 -9.67 7.46 2.68
CA TYR A 286 -9.05 6.27 2.12
C TYR A 286 -10.05 5.57 1.22
N LEU A 287 -9.66 5.33 -0.01
CA LEU A 287 -10.57 4.90 -1.06
C LEU A 287 -10.24 3.47 -1.49
N LEU A 288 -11.26 2.62 -1.49
CA LEU A 288 -11.23 1.34 -2.20
C LEU A 288 -12.03 1.50 -3.49
N ILE A 289 -11.41 1.16 -4.62
CA ILE A 289 -12.03 1.26 -5.95
C ILE A 289 -11.88 -0.09 -6.64
N VAL A 290 -12.97 -0.57 -7.23
CA VAL A 290 -12.99 -1.75 -8.11
C VAL A 290 -13.48 -1.34 -9.47
N CYS A 291 -12.72 -1.74 -10.49
CA CYS A 291 -13.01 -1.42 -11.89
C CYS A 291 -13.00 -2.69 -12.73
N LYS A 292 -13.93 -2.79 -13.67
CA LYS A 292 -13.93 -3.79 -14.74
C LYS A 292 -13.30 -3.21 -16.00
N LYS A 293 -12.56 -4.07 -16.70
CA LYS A 293 -12.00 -3.73 -18.01
C LYS A 293 -13.11 -3.56 -19.05
#